data_bd59567b75046ee846f4ab3f6c25a038
#
_entry.id   bd59567b75046ee846f4ab3f6c25a038
#
_cell.length_a   1.000
_cell.length_b   1.000
_cell.length_c   1.000
_cell.angle_alpha   90.00
_cell.angle_beta   90.00
_cell.angle_gamma   90.00
#
_symmetry.space_group_name_H-M   'P 1'
#
loop_
_entity.id
_entity.type
_entity.pdbx_description
1 polymer ?
#
loop_
_entity_poly.entity_id
_entity_poly.type
_entity_poly.pdbx_seq_one_letter_code
_entity_poly.pdbx_strand_id
1 'polypeptide(L)'
;MNKTMNKTMKKLTNIRSKTKKKQEKILKNINELSNQQREIICSKTKTVYQPFEKKIEEIFKKNKINVSSASYNLEESVVRELKKAISPSNIVPQNDFYSYINERWIESSKIEEYQKYIVQIDQFRLIQDKVYGQLYEILQNYITNEETKNTEIGKSLKNIIDSFYQIPTIEDNIQLIKPIIQGIDMMMKNPNGLWYLLAEVNKNEISNWGAPFVWSIQPDEKNPKFYKCYLEPPTISVMDVDIYFDYQGDNADVKKYKNNYRKMYLKYLNRVFDIVMGENHGFNTDDIFKCEYEMLEAMTCNIIEEKEFHYNLISKKEALEVFGFNWEEFCKGLGFTTIPDDFVTTNINYLYCGTKLLREKWNSPQWRTYWIYLAIRQML
;
A
#
# COMPACT_ATOMS: atom_id res chain seq x y z
N MET A 1 53.52 -14.72 -33.92
CA MET A 1 52.20 -14.35 -33.38
C MET A 1 51.61 -15.35 -32.41
N ASN A 2 51.81 -16.65 -32.50
CA ASN A 2 51.15 -17.68 -31.64
C ASN A 2 51.65 -17.80 -30.18
N LYS A 3 52.90 -17.40 -29.85
CA LYS A 3 53.44 -17.53 -28.47
C LYS A 3 52.89 -16.46 -27.50
N THR A 4 52.59 -15.25 -27.99
CA THR A 4 52.10 -14.14 -27.19
C THR A 4 50.61 -14.33 -26.86
N MET A 5 49.81 -14.81 -27.81
CA MET A 5 48.38 -15.10 -27.63
C MET A 5 48.12 -16.20 -26.61
N ASN A 6 48.97 -17.26 -26.59
CA ASN A 6 48.89 -18.33 -25.61
C ASN A 6 49.25 -17.87 -24.17
N LYS A 7 50.17 -16.90 -24.02
CA LYS A 7 50.53 -16.31 -22.73
C LYS A 7 49.42 -15.44 -22.16
N THR A 8 48.71 -14.69 -23.01
CA THR A 8 47.56 -13.83 -22.62
C THR A 8 46.36 -14.69 -22.24
N MET A 9 46.06 -15.74 -22.99
CA MET A 9 44.97 -16.68 -22.65
C MET A 9 45.22 -17.43 -21.31
N LYS A 10 46.45 -17.86 -21.03
CA LYS A 10 46.83 -18.45 -19.73
C LYS A 10 46.70 -17.44 -18.56
N LYS A 11 47.02 -16.16 -18.80
CA LYS A 11 46.80 -15.09 -17.78
C LYS A 11 45.32 -14.86 -17.53
N LEU A 12 44.47 -14.81 -18.54
CA LEU A 12 43.04 -14.61 -18.44
C LEU A 12 42.35 -15.81 -17.72
N THR A 13 42.73 -17.02 -18.03
CA THR A 13 42.23 -18.24 -17.32
C THR A 13 42.64 -18.25 -15.86
N ASN A 14 43.85 -17.83 -15.52
CA ASN A 14 44.29 -17.72 -14.13
C ASN A 14 43.58 -16.61 -13.35
N ILE A 15 43.26 -15.49 -13.98
CA ILE A 15 42.48 -14.39 -13.39
C ILE A 15 41.04 -14.88 -13.13
N ARG A 16 40.42 -15.54 -14.13
CA ARG A 16 39.05 -16.08 -13.98
C ARG A 16 38.96 -17.12 -12.85
N SER A 17 39.96 -18.02 -12.73
CA SER A 17 39.97 -19.02 -11.65
C SER A 17 40.17 -18.42 -10.26
N LYS A 18 41.00 -17.37 -10.13
CA LYS A 18 41.18 -16.61 -8.89
C LYS A 18 39.93 -15.85 -8.47
N THR A 19 39.24 -15.25 -9.45
CA THR A 19 37.98 -14.51 -9.23
C THR A 19 36.87 -15.48 -8.79
N LYS A 20 36.77 -16.66 -9.42
CA LYS A 20 35.81 -17.70 -9.06
C LYS A 20 36.01 -18.19 -7.62
N LYS A 21 37.30 -18.53 -7.25
CA LYS A 21 37.62 -18.92 -5.89
C LYS A 21 37.34 -17.83 -4.84
N LYS A 22 37.52 -16.55 -5.21
CA LYS A 22 37.19 -15.41 -4.33
C LYS A 22 35.69 -15.27 -4.15
N GLN A 23 34.91 -15.44 -5.22
CA GLN A 23 33.46 -15.46 -5.16
C GLN A 23 32.90 -16.62 -4.35
N GLU A 24 33.43 -17.83 -4.51
CA GLU A 24 33.07 -19.02 -3.73
C GLU A 24 33.35 -18.80 -2.23
N LYS A 25 34.49 -18.17 -1.90
CA LYS A 25 34.86 -17.86 -0.51
C LYS A 25 33.94 -16.78 0.10
N ILE A 26 33.54 -15.78 -0.69
CA ILE A 26 32.58 -14.75 -0.27
C ILE A 26 31.21 -15.37 -0.04
N LEU A 27 30.72 -16.22 -0.96
CA LEU A 27 29.44 -16.92 -0.83
C LEU A 27 29.41 -17.85 0.39
N LYS A 28 30.52 -18.54 0.66
CA LYS A 28 30.65 -19.38 1.86
C LYS A 28 30.60 -18.57 3.15
N ASN A 29 31.28 -17.43 3.19
CA ASN A 29 31.26 -16.54 4.34
C ASN A 29 29.86 -15.89 4.54
N ILE A 30 29.17 -15.54 3.45
CA ILE A 30 27.78 -15.01 3.52
C ILE A 30 26.83 -16.08 4.05
N ASN A 31 26.99 -17.34 3.63
CA ASN A 31 26.16 -18.43 4.13
C ASN A 31 26.45 -18.76 5.60
N GLU A 32 27.71 -18.69 6.03
CA GLU A 32 28.09 -18.87 7.43
C GLU A 32 27.58 -17.74 8.32
N LEU A 33 27.68 -16.48 7.88
CA LEU A 33 27.07 -15.31 8.54
C LEU A 33 25.55 -15.41 8.60
N SER A 34 24.91 -15.81 7.50
CA SER A 34 23.46 -16.03 7.44
C SER A 34 23.00 -17.13 8.43
N ASN A 35 23.75 -18.21 8.57
CA ASN A 35 23.43 -19.27 9.51
C ASN A 35 23.64 -18.83 10.98
N GLN A 36 24.72 -18.11 11.28
CA GLN A 36 24.94 -17.51 12.60
C GLN A 36 23.86 -16.47 12.94
N GLN A 37 23.48 -15.64 12.00
CA GLN A 37 22.37 -14.69 12.18
C GLN A 37 21.04 -15.40 12.36
N ARG A 38 20.78 -16.49 11.64
CA ARG A 38 19.59 -17.33 11.84
C ARG A 38 19.57 -17.98 13.23
N GLU A 39 20.71 -18.49 13.72
CA GLU A 39 20.79 -19.04 15.07
C GLU A 39 20.58 -17.97 16.16
N ILE A 40 21.12 -16.77 15.98
CA ILE A 40 20.91 -15.64 16.90
C ILE A 40 19.45 -15.20 16.86
N ILE A 41 18.85 -15.10 15.68
CA ILE A 41 17.43 -14.77 15.51
C ILE A 41 16.55 -15.86 16.13
N CYS A 42 16.83 -17.13 15.86
CA CYS A 42 16.09 -18.26 16.44
C CYS A 42 16.24 -18.35 17.97
N SER A 43 17.40 -18.02 18.53
CA SER A 43 17.61 -18.04 19.99
C SER A 43 16.93 -16.88 20.68
N LYS A 44 16.93 -15.68 20.07
CA LYS A 44 16.24 -14.47 20.60
C LYS A 44 14.73 -14.53 20.38
N THR A 45 14.27 -15.09 19.26
CA THR A 45 12.83 -15.31 19.04
C THR A 45 12.22 -16.29 20.02
N LYS A 46 12.96 -17.28 20.53
CA LYS A 46 12.46 -18.16 21.60
C LYS A 46 12.00 -17.40 22.85
N THR A 47 12.68 -16.33 23.22
CA THR A 47 12.36 -15.53 24.41
C THR A 47 11.16 -14.58 24.22
N VAL A 48 10.97 -14.08 23.01
CA VAL A 48 9.88 -13.11 22.67
C VAL A 48 8.56 -13.85 22.37
N TYR A 49 8.64 -15.10 21.88
CA TYR A 49 7.46 -15.91 21.53
C TYR A 49 6.90 -16.74 22.67
N GLN A 50 7.54 -16.78 23.84
CA GLN A 50 7.00 -17.52 25.00
C GLN A 50 5.54 -17.17 25.33
N PRO A 51 5.07 -15.92 25.27
CA PRO A 51 3.67 -15.60 25.51
C PRO A 51 2.74 -16.12 24.40
N PHE A 52 3.21 -16.13 23.15
CA PHE A 52 2.42 -16.59 22.00
C PHE A 52 2.42 -18.12 21.92
N GLU A 53 3.57 -18.76 22.15
CA GLU A 53 3.66 -20.22 22.28
C GLU A 53 2.82 -20.72 23.44
N LYS A 54 2.81 -20.05 24.60
CA LYS A 54 1.93 -20.40 25.72
C LYS A 54 0.45 -20.27 25.34
N LYS A 55 0.08 -19.23 24.60
CA LYS A 55 -1.29 -19.03 24.15
C LYS A 55 -1.72 -20.06 23.10
N ILE A 56 -0.81 -20.43 22.21
CA ILE A 56 -1.01 -21.54 21.26
C ILE A 56 -1.06 -22.88 22.01
N GLU A 57 -0.16 -23.12 22.94
CA GLU A 57 -0.19 -24.33 23.80
C GLU A 57 -1.48 -24.42 24.63
N GLU A 58 -1.98 -23.31 25.15
CA GLU A 58 -3.27 -23.24 25.84
C GLU A 58 -4.43 -23.56 24.91
N ILE A 59 -4.41 -23.06 23.67
CA ILE A 59 -5.40 -23.37 22.64
C ILE A 59 -5.32 -24.86 22.28
N PHE A 60 -4.11 -25.42 22.11
CA PHE A 60 -3.91 -26.82 21.83
C PHE A 60 -4.31 -27.72 23.01
N LYS A 61 -3.99 -27.31 24.25
CA LYS A 61 -4.43 -28.00 25.46
C LYS A 61 -5.95 -27.96 25.62
N LYS A 62 -6.58 -26.82 25.38
CA LYS A 62 -8.03 -26.63 25.44
C LYS A 62 -8.77 -27.51 24.42
N ASN A 63 -8.15 -27.76 23.27
CA ASN A 63 -8.69 -28.61 22.20
C ASN A 63 -8.15 -30.05 22.24
N LYS A 64 -7.50 -30.48 23.33
CA LYS A 64 -6.92 -31.83 23.52
C LYS A 64 -5.92 -32.23 22.41
N ILE A 65 -5.18 -31.30 21.86
CA ILE A 65 -4.14 -31.52 20.85
C ILE A 65 -2.81 -31.74 21.57
N ASN A 66 -2.29 -32.98 21.55
CA ASN A 66 -1.02 -33.32 22.18
C ASN A 66 0.15 -32.96 21.27
N VAL A 67 0.93 -31.93 21.63
CA VAL A 67 2.17 -31.56 20.94
C VAL A 67 3.33 -32.07 21.75
N SER A 68 3.95 -33.18 21.34
CA SER A 68 5.22 -33.61 21.93
C SER A 68 6.37 -32.79 21.38
N SER A 69 7.24 -32.34 22.28
CA SER A 69 8.37 -31.41 22.02
C SER A 69 9.58 -32.01 21.30
N ALA A 70 9.45 -33.17 20.67
CA ALA A 70 10.55 -33.86 20.02
C ALA A 70 10.49 -33.65 18.50
N SER A 71 11.51 -32.97 17.99
CA SER A 71 11.93 -32.84 16.58
C SER A 71 10.80 -32.53 15.59
N TYR A 72 10.62 -31.23 15.34
CA TYR A 72 9.77 -30.71 14.29
C TYR A 72 10.29 -31.11 12.90
N ASN A 73 9.74 -32.15 12.35
CA ASN A 73 9.59 -32.27 10.91
C ASN A 73 8.30 -31.48 10.58
N LEU A 74 8.45 -30.19 10.26
CA LEU A 74 7.35 -29.22 10.19
C LEU A 74 6.25 -29.66 9.20
N GLU A 75 6.63 -30.35 8.12
CA GLU A 75 5.70 -30.81 7.09
C GLU A 75 4.82 -31.96 7.55
N GLU A 76 5.38 -32.98 8.20
CA GLU A 76 4.59 -34.12 8.67
C GLU A 76 3.72 -33.81 9.87
N SER A 77 4.17 -32.94 10.78
CA SER A 77 3.35 -32.53 11.92
C SER A 77 2.19 -31.62 11.51
N VAL A 78 2.42 -30.68 10.59
CA VAL A 78 1.35 -29.79 10.07
C VAL A 78 0.32 -30.60 9.29
N VAL A 79 0.73 -31.53 8.43
CA VAL A 79 -0.21 -32.40 7.68
C VAL A 79 -0.97 -33.34 8.63
N ARG A 80 -0.33 -33.86 9.69
CA ARG A 80 -0.98 -34.69 10.69
C ARG A 80 -1.96 -33.92 11.55
N GLU A 81 -1.63 -32.68 11.95
CA GLU A 81 -2.51 -31.82 12.70
C GLU A 81 -3.65 -31.24 11.85
N LEU A 82 -3.39 -30.95 10.58
CA LEU A 82 -4.44 -30.64 9.60
C LEU A 82 -5.42 -31.83 9.45
N LYS A 83 -4.89 -33.05 9.32
CA LYS A 83 -5.74 -34.27 9.25
C LYS A 83 -6.54 -34.50 10.52
N LYS A 84 -6.04 -34.15 11.71
CA LYS A 84 -6.78 -34.23 12.98
C LYS A 84 -7.74 -33.04 13.17
N ALA A 85 -7.41 -31.89 12.60
CA ALA A 85 -8.25 -30.72 12.63
C ALA A 85 -9.44 -30.82 11.66
N ILE A 86 -9.33 -31.67 10.64
CA ILE A 86 -10.48 -32.03 9.78
C ILE A 86 -11.44 -32.89 10.63
N SER A 87 -12.36 -32.23 11.28
CA SER A 87 -13.50 -32.86 11.93
C SER A 87 -14.32 -33.59 10.85
N PRO A 88 -15.05 -34.65 11.21
CA PRO A 88 -16.17 -35.07 10.38
C PRO A 88 -17.16 -33.90 10.34
N SER A 89 -16.95 -32.99 9.42
CA SER A 89 -17.90 -31.95 9.11
C SER A 89 -19.01 -32.62 8.27
N ASN A 90 -20.21 -32.10 8.41
CA ASN A 90 -21.30 -32.50 7.52
C ASN A 90 -21.09 -31.98 6.09
N ILE A 91 -19.98 -31.30 5.83
CA ILE A 91 -19.60 -30.75 4.53
C ILE A 91 -18.97 -31.86 3.71
N VAL A 92 -19.56 -32.13 2.58
CA VAL A 92 -19.06 -33.11 1.61
C VAL A 92 -17.98 -32.44 0.75
N PRO A 93 -16.72 -32.94 0.73
CA PRO A 93 -15.61 -32.29 0.04
C PRO A 93 -15.84 -32.07 -1.47
N GLN A 94 -16.70 -32.90 -2.09
CA GLN A 94 -17.09 -32.75 -3.48
C GLN A 94 -18.00 -31.54 -3.72
N ASN A 95 -18.71 -31.08 -2.69
CA ASN A 95 -19.63 -29.96 -2.80
C ASN A 95 -18.94 -28.63 -2.43
N ASP A 96 -18.11 -28.65 -1.36
CA ASP A 96 -17.37 -27.47 -0.89
C ASP A 96 -16.08 -27.93 -0.23
N PHE A 97 -15.02 -28.04 -1.04
CA PHE A 97 -13.71 -28.46 -0.56
C PHE A 97 -13.06 -27.41 0.33
N TYR A 98 -13.30 -26.12 0.05
CA TYR A 98 -12.73 -25.04 0.84
C TYR A 98 -13.25 -25.06 2.29
N SER A 99 -14.54 -25.09 2.45
CA SER A 99 -15.17 -25.17 3.78
C SER A 99 -14.85 -26.47 4.48
N TYR A 100 -14.81 -27.61 3.76
CA TYR A 100 -14.40 -28.90 4.31
C TYR A 100 -13.02 -28.85 4.97
N ILE A 101 -12.06 -28.16 4.36
CA ILE A 101 -10.70 -28.03 4.91
C ILE A 101 -10.63 -26.95 6.00
N ASN A 102 -11.34 -25.82 5.81
CA ASN A 102 -11.13 -24.61 6.61
C ASN A 102 -12.20 -24.36 7.68
N GLU A 103 -13.26 -25.18 7.78
CA GLU A 103 -14.40 -24.95 8.68
C GLU A 103 -13.96 -24.61 10.11
N ARG A 104 -13.06 -25.39 10.70
CA ARG A 104 -12.57 -25.15 12.06
C ARG A 104 -11.72 -23.89 12.18
N TRP A 105 -10.92 -23.61 11.17
CA TRP A 105 -10.13 -22.40 11.13
C TRP A 105 -11.04 -21.17 11.06
N ILE A 106 -12.06 -21.22 10.20
CA ILE A 106 -13.07 -20.16 10.06
C ILE A 106 -13.83 -19.98 11.41
N GLU A 107 -14.25 -21.07 12.03
CA GLU A 107 -14.95 -21.00 13.33
C GLU A 107 -14.07 -20.48 14.48
N SER A 108 -12.77 -20.83 14.48
CA SER A 108 -11.82 -20.38 15.49
C SER A 108 -11.27 -18.98 15.24
N SER A 109 -11.33 -18.51 13.99
CA SER A 109 -10.81 -17.19 13.56
C SER A 109 -11.89 -16.09 13.71
N LYS A 110 -12.70 -16.14 14.75
CA LYS A 110 -13.68 -15.08 15.05
C LYS A 110 -12.95 -13.77 15.30
N ILE A 111 -13.26 -12.78 14.47
CA ILE A 111 -12.79 -11.42 14.68
C ILE A 111 -13.49 -10.84 15.90
N GLU A 112 -12.71 -10.45 16.90
CA GLU A 112 -13.23 -9.78 18.10
C GLU A 112 -13.86 -8.43 17.74
N GLU A 113 -14.82 -7.95 18.52
CA GLU A 113 -15.57 -6.74 18.20
C GLU A 113 -14.69 -5.49 18.02
N TYR A 114 -13.60 -5.38 18.77
CA TYR A 114 -12.63 -4.30 18.66
C TYR A 114 -11.72 -4.41 17.41
N GLN A 115 -11.73 -5.56 16.73
CA GLN A 115 -10.97 -5.83 15.53
C GLN A 115 -11.84 -5.78 14.25
N LYS A 116 -13.04 -5.24 14.31
CA LYS A 116 -13.98 -5.15 13.17
C LYS A 116 -13.44 -4.39 11.96
N TYR A 117 -12.34 -3.67 12.10
CA TYR A 117 -11.62 -3.04 11.00
C TYR A 117 -10.81 -4.04 10.16
N ILE A 118 -10.59 -5.26 10.67
CA ILE A 118 -9.89 -6.31 9.94
C ILE A 118 -10.86 -6.93 8.93
N VAL A 119 -10.65 -6.64 7.65
CA VAL A 119 -11.51 -7.14 6.55
C VAL A 119 -11.12 -8.53 6.07
N GLN A 120 -9.91 -8.98 6.41
CA GLN A 120 -9.37 -10.26 5.95
C GLN A 120 -8.37 -10.80 6.97
N ILE A 121 -8.47 -12.09 7.30
CA ILE A 121 -7.47 -12.83 8.07
C ILE A 121 -6.94 -13.95 7.18
N ASP A 122 -5.62 -13.97 7.01
CA ASP A 122 -4.89 -15.03 6.31
C ASP A 122 -3.51 -15.22 6.93
N GLN A 123 -2.78 -16.24 6.49
CA GLN A 123 -1.45 -16.52 7.01
C GLN A 123 -0.43 -15.41 6.69
N PHE A 124 -0.59 -14.72 5.56
CA PHE A 124 0.29 -13.60 5.20
C PHE A 124 0.13 -12.44 6.19
N ARG A 125 -1.10 -12.11 6.58
CA ARG A 125 -1.37 -11.06 7.57
C ARG A 125 -0.85 -11.43 8.95
N LEU A 126 -1.01 -12.67 9.37
CA LEU A 126 -0.44 -13.15 10.63
C LEU A 126 1.09 -13.07 10.63
N ILE A 127 1.75 -13.42 9.50
CA ILE A 127 3.20 -13.26 9.35
C ILE A 127 3.58 -11.78 9.29
N GLN A 128 2.81 -10.95 8.61
CA GLN A 128 3.03 -9.50 8.52
C GLN A 128 2.98 -8.85 9.89
N ASP A 129 1.98 -9.15 10.71
CA ASP A 129 1.85 -8.65 12.07
C ASP A 129 3.06 -9.05 12.93
N LYS A 130 3.52 -10.29 12.76
CA LYS A 130 4.73 -10.77 13.41
C LYS A 130 5.98 -9.97 12.99
N VAL A 131 6.14 -9.74 11.69
CA VAL A 131 7.26 -8.96 11.13
C VAL A 131 7.19 -7.52 11.63
N TYR A 132 6.02 -6.89 11.66
CA TYR A 132 5.85 -5.54 12.18
C TYR A 132 6.21 -5.47 13.67
N GLY A 133 5.82 -6.46 14.48
CA GLY A 133 6.23 -6.55 15.87
C GLY A 133 7.76 -6.61 16.03
N GLN A 134 8.44 -7.42 15.20
CA GLN A 134 9.90 -7.52 15.21
C GLN A 134 10.58 -6.22 14.76
N LEU A 135 10.06 -5.55 13.72
CA LEU A 135 10.57 -4.26 13.27
C LEU A 135 10.40 -3.20 14.34
N TYR A 136 9.26 -3.18 15.03
CA TYR A 136 9.03 -2.26 16.14
C TYR A 136 10.04 -2.47 17.29
N GLU A 137 10.31 -3.73 17.66
CA GLU A 137 11.31 -4.05 18.69
C GLU A 137 12.72 -3.61 18.27
N ILE A 138 13.11 -3.87 17.01
CA ILE A 138 14.39 -3.42 16.47
C ILE A 138 14.50 -1.89 16.55
N LEU A 139 13.44 -1.20 16.13
CA LEU A 139 13.38 0.25 16.15
C LEU A 139 13.49 0.80 17.58
N GLN A 140 12.71 0.26 18.52
CA GLN A 140 12.78 0.65 19.94
C GLN A 140 14.16 0.41 20.52
N ASN A 141 14.76 -0.74 20.26
CA ASN A 141 16.13 -1.03 20.70
C ASN A 141 17.13 -0.04 20.11
N TYR A 142 17.00 0.32 18.83
CA TYR A 142 17.93 1.22 18.14
C TYR A 142 17.90 2.64 18.73
N ILE A 143 16.72 3.16 19.06
CA ILE A 143 16.55 4.52 19.62
C ILE A 143 16.81 4.60 21.12
N THR A 144 16.90 3.47 21.83
CA THR A 144 17.14 3.44 23.28
C THR A 144 18.55 2.97 23.66
N ASN A 145 19.24 2.22 22.78
CA ASN A 145 20.58 1.71 23.04
C ASN A 145 21.62 2.82 23.07
N GLU A 146 22.52 2.80 24.06
CA GLU A 146 23.54 3.81 24.26
C GLU A 146 24.48 4.00 23.06
N GLU A 147 24.76 2.95 22.31
CA GLU A 147 25.65 2.97 21.15
C GLU A 147 25.01 3.60 19.91
N THR A 148 23.69 3.46 19.76
CA THR A 148 22.97 3.85 18.53
C THR A 148 22.09 5.09 18.67
N LYS A 149 21.53 5.36 19.85
CA LYS A 149 20.59 6.47 20.08
C LYS A 149 21.16 7.85 19.77
N ASN A 150 22.50 8.03 19.94
CA ASN A 150 23.19 9.30 19.72
C ASN A 150 23.73 9.46 18.29
N THR A 151 23.63 8.43 17.45
CA THR A 151 23.96 8.52 16.02
C THR A 151 22.98 9.44 15.30
N GLU A 152 23.34 9.94 14.14
CA GLU A 152 22.46 10.78 13.30
C GLU A 152 21.16 10.03 12.97
N ILE A 153 21.27 8.75 12.59
CA ILE A 153 20.12 7.89 12.31
C ILE A 153 19.26 7.68 13.56
N GLY A 154 19.88 7.40 14.72
CA GLY A 154 19.14 7.19 15.97
C GLY A 154 18.34 8.41 16.39
N LYS A 155 18.92 9.61 16.28
CA LYS A 155 18.24 10.89 16.54
C LYS A 155 17.10 11.13 15.55
N SER A 156 17.33 10.90 14.26
CA SER A 156 16.31 11.09 13.23
C SER A 156 15.12 10.13 13.43
N LEU A 157 15.37 8.85 13.69
CA LEU A 157 14.34 7.87 13.99
C LEU A 157 13.57 8.23 15.27
N LYS A 158 14.28 8.67 16.33
CA LYS A 158 13.62 9.10 17.55
C LYS A 158 12.72 10.31 17.31
N ASN A 159 13.18 11.32 16.55
CA ASN A 159 12.37 12.48 16.22
C ASN A 159 11.09 12.11 15.46
N ILE A 160 11.19 11.17 14.50
CA ILE A 160 10.02 10.66 13.77
C ILE A 160 9.04 10.00 14.75
N ILE A 161 9.51 9.10 15.61
CA ILE A 161 8.67 8.43 16.60
C ILE A 161 8.04 9.42 17.57
N ASP A 162 8.82 10.33 18.11
CA ASP A 162 8.33 11.35 19.04
C ASP A 162 7.24 12.22 18.36
N SER A 163 7.35 12.49 17.06
CA SER A 163 6.33 13.23 16.32
C SER A 163 4.97 12.50 16.22
N PHE A 164 4.97 11.16 16.15
CA PHE A 164 3.73 10.37 16.17
C PHE A 164 3.00 10.43 17.53
N TYR A 165 3.72 10.65 18.62
CA TYR A 165 3.12 10.78 19.94
C TYR A 165 2.74 12.23 20.32
N GLN A 166 3.16 13.20 19.51
CA GLN A 166 2.73 14.59 19.67
C GLN A 166 1.38 14.76 19.00
N ILE A 167 0.31 14.70 19.78
CA ILE A 167 -1.04 14.99 19.27
C ILE A 167 -1.17 16.51 19.18
N PRO A 168 -1.21 17.09 17.94
CA PRO A 168 -1.33 18.52 17.78
C PRO A 168 -2.71 19.00 18.27
N THR A 169 -2.77 20.21 18.76
CA THR A 169 -4.06 20.84 19.08
C THR A 169 -4.80 21.22 17.80
N ILE A 170 -6.12 21.48 17.92
CA ILE A 170 -6.91 21.96 16.78
C ILE A 170 -6.35 23.29 16.26
N GLU A 171 -5.87 24.17 17.16
CA GLU A 171 -5.23 25.44 16.82
C GLU A 171 -3.95 25.24 16.00
N ASP A 172 -3.10 24.29 16.39
CA ASP A 172 -1.90 23.94 15.62
C ASP A 172 -2.25 23.41 14.23
N ASN A 173 -3.23 22.52 14.14
CA ASN A 173 -3.71 22.00 12.88
C ASN A 173 -4.28 23.09 11.96
N ILE A 174 -5.07 24.02 12.50
CA ILE A 174 -5.62 25.16 11.75
C ILE A 174 -4.50 26.04 11.22
N GLN A 175 -3.44 26.29 12.02
CA GLN A 175 -2.28 27.08 11.56
C GLN A 175 -1.57 26.40 10.38
N LEU A 176 -1.46 25.07 10.38
CA LEU A 176 -0.84 24.30 9.30
C LEU A 176 -1.72 24.23 8.04
N ILE A 177 -3.02 23.96 8.19
CA ILE A 177 -3.90 23.74 7.04
C ILE A 177 -4.33 25.05 6.35
N LYS A 178 -4.41 26.16 7.08
CA LYS A 178 -4.85 27.45 6.54
C LYS A 178 -4.03 27.93 5.34
N PRO A 179 -2.68 27.96 5.36
CA PRO A 179 -1.89 28.32 4.18
C PRO A 179 -2.05 27.35 3.03
N ILE A 180 -2.29 26.06 3.31
CA ILE A 180 -2.54 25.04 2.29
C ILE A 180 -3.89 25.33 1.58
N ILE A 181 -4.95 25.62 2.34
CA ILE A 181 -6.25 26.02 1.79
C ILE A 181 -6.10 27.26 0.93
N GLN A 182 -5.38 28.27 1.39
CA GLN A 182 -5.09 29.49 0.63
C GLN A 182 -4.33 29.17 -0.68
N GLY A 183 -3.37 28.26 -0.62
CA GLY A 183 -2.65 27.76 -1.79
C GLY A 183 -3.58 27.08 -2.81
N ILE A 184 -4.47 26.20 -2.35
CA ILE A 184 -5.49 25.56 -3.17
C ILE A 184 -6.38 26.64 -3.83
N ASP A 185 -6.87 27.62 -3.05
CA ASP A 185 -7.73 28.70 -3.55
C ASP A 185 -7.03 29.59 -4.59
N MET A 186 -5.72 29.79 -4.47
CA MET A 186 -4.91 30.48 -5.48
C MET A 186 -4.74 29.65 -6.75
N MET A 187 -4.46 28.37 -6.60
CA MET A 187 -4.34 27.44 -7.74
C MET A 187 -5.64 27.33 -8.52
N MET A 188 -6.79 27.29 -7.84
CA MET A 188 -8.11 27.23 -8.49
C MET A 188 -8.43 28.46 -9.35
N LYS A 189 -7.72 29.56 -9.17
CA LYS A 189 -7.83 30.77 -10.01
C LYS A 189 -6.84 30.79 -11.18
N ASN A 190 -5.88 29.89 -11.19
CA ASN A 190 -4.85 29.80 -12.23
C ASN A 190 -5.37 28.91 -13.37
N PRO A 191 -5.24 29.31 -14.66
CA PRO A 191 -5.64 28.47 -15.80
C PRO A 191 -5.02 27.08 -15.83
N ASN A 192 -3.76 26.94 -15.35
CA ASN A 192 -3.05 25.66 -15.27
C ASN A 192 -3.14 25.03 -13.85
N GLY A 193 -3.92 25.60 -12.97
CA GLY A 193 -4.00 25.21 -11.55
C GLY A 193 -4.37 23.76 -11.32
N LEU A 194 -5.21 23.19 -12.19
CA LEU A 194 -5.55 21.76 -12.15
C LEU A 194 -4.31 20.88 -12.12
N TRP A 195 -3.38 21.11 -13.05
CA TRP A 195 -2.19 20.26 -13.20
C TRP A 195 -1.23 20.42 -12.05
N TYR A 196 -1.10 21.62 -11.49
CA TYR A 196 -0.30 21.88 -10.30
C TYR A 196 -0.92 21.26 -9.04
N LEU A 197 -2.25 21.35 -8.84
CA LEU A 197 -2.92 20.67 -7.73
C LEU A 197 -2.78 19.15 -7.83
N LEU A 198 -2.98 18.61 -9.04
CA LEU A 198 -2.80 17.18 -9.26
C LEU A 198 -1.36 16.72 -9.01
N ALA A 199 -0.37 17.53 -9.40
CA ALA A 199 1.03 17.26 -9.11
C ALA A 199 1.31 17.33 -7.61
N GLU A 200 0.77 18.33 -6.91
CA GLU A 200 1.00 18.52 -5.48
C GLU A 200 0.54 17.31 -4.65
N VAL A 201 -0.66 16.78 -4.93
CA VAL A 201 -1.17 15.58 -4.22
C VAL A 201 -0.39 14.32 -4.57
N ASN A 202 0.38 14.32 -5.65
CA ASN A 202 1.22 13.20 -6.08
C ASN A 202 2.69 13.30 -5.62
N LYS A 203 3.12 14.40 -5.00
CA LYS A 203 4.50 14.55 -4.50
C LYS A 203 4.81 13.61 -3.33
N ASN A 204 3.80 13.18 -2.61
CA ASN A 204 3.93 12.22 -1.52
C ASN A 204 3.31 10.88 -1.93
N GLU A 205 4.13 9.94 -2.36
CA GLU A 205 3.70 8.60 -2.79
C GLU A 205 3.04 7.79 -1.67
N ILE A 206 3.32 8.09 -0.40
CA ILE A 206 2.71 7.38 0.74
C ILE A 206 1.25 7.80 0.94
N SER A 207 0.90 9.03 0.59
CA SER A 207 -0.40 9.63 0.88
C SER A 207 -1.19 10.10 -0.36
N ASN A 208 -0.76 9.73 -1.57
CA ASN A 208 -1.45 10.07 -2.82
C ASN A 208 -2.74 9.25 -3.06
N TRP A 209 -3.13 8.42 -2.11
CA TRP A 209 -4.38 7.66 -2.16
C TRP A 209 -5.58 8.60 -2.26
N GLY A 210 -6.44 8.34 -3.24
CA GLY A 210 -7.55 9.21 -3.59
C GLY A 210 -7.19 10.37 -4.53
N ALA A 211 -5.89 10.55 -4.87
CA ALA A 211 -5.55 11.47 -5.96
C ALA A 211 -6.30 11.06 -7.23
N PRO A 212 -6.91 12.01 -7.97
CA PRO A 212 -7.69 11.67 -9.16
C PRO A 212 -6.92 10.91 -10.23
N PHE A 213 -5.63 11.13 -10.30
CA PHE A 213 -4.66 10.29 -11.01
C PHE A 213 -3.49 10.02 -10.09
N VAL A 214 -3.04 8.77 -10.06
CA VAL A 214 -1.87 8.35 -9.28
C VAL A 214 -0.68 8.24 -10.21
N TRP A 215 0.39 8.95 -9.89
CA TRP A 215 1.64 8.93 -10.63
C TRP A 215 2.70 8.11 -9.90
N SER A 216 3.48 7.36 -10.67
CA SER A 216 4.62 6.60 -10.16
C SER A 216 5.71 6.43 -11.20
N ILE A 217 6.92 6.06 -10.76
CA ILE A 217 8.02 5.65 -11.63
C ILE A 217 8.30 4.17 -11.35
N GLN A 218 8.16 3.34 -12.38
CA GLN A 218 8.31 1.90 -12.25
C GLN A 218 9.23 1.36 -13.37
N PRO A 219 9.86 0.18 -13.20
CA PRO A 219 10.49 -0.52 -14.30
C PRO A 219 9.49 -0.74 -15.43
N ASP A 220 9.88 -0.44 -16.67
CA ASP A 220 9.04 -0.66 -17.83
C ASP A 220 8.71 -2.17 -17.97
N GLU A 221 7.43 -2.53 -18.01
CA GLU A 221 7.00 -3.92 -18.17
C GLU A 221 7.52 -4.59 -19.43
N LYS A 222 7.71 -3.82 -20.50
CA LYS A 222 8.25 -4.31 -21.78
C LYS A 222 9.77 -4.37 -21.81
N ASN A 223 10.44 -3.54 -21.02
CA ASN A 223 11.90 -3.52 -20.94
C ASN A 223 12.36 -3.11 -19.53
N PRO A 224 12.40 -4.04 -18.57
CA PRO A 224 12.69 -3.75 -17.15
C PRO A 224 14.07 -3.12 -16.88
N LYS A 225 14.91 -2.94 -17.91
CA LYS A 225 16.19 -2.21 -17.80
C LYS A 225 15.99 -0.69 -17.73
N PHE A 226 14.84 -0.21 -18.12
CA PHE A 226 14.48 1.20 -18.12
C PHE A 226 13.33 1.45 -17.17
N TYR A 227 13.24 2.67 -16.68
CA TYR A 227 12.11 3.14 -15.89
C TYR A 227 11.18 3.97 -16.77
N LYS A 228 9.89 3.87 -16.51
CA LYS A 228 8.85 4.66 -17.16
C LYS A 228 8.00 5.36 -16.10
N CYS A 229 7.45 6.51 -16.48
CA CYS A 229 6.37 7.14 -15.74
C CYS A 229 5.07 6.37 -16.01
N TYR A 230 4.34 6.09 -14.94
CA TYR A 230 2.99 5.51 -14.99
C TYR A 230 2.00 6.54 -14.47
N LEU A 231 0.85 6.62 -15.13
CA LEU A 231 -0.27 7.44 -14.70
C LEU A 231 -1.51 6.55 -14.62
N GLU A 232 -1.99 6.33 -13.41
CA GLU A 232 -2.98 5.32 -13.12
C GLU A 232 -4.28 5.94 -12.58
N PRO A 233 -5.40 5.22 -12.64
CA PRO A 233 -6.64 5.61 -11.98
C PRO A 233 -6.46 5.80 -10.47
N PRO A 234 -7.40 6.48 -9.80
CA PRO A 234 -7.35 6.67 -8.35
C PRO A 234 -7.46 5.33 -7.61
N THR A 235 -6.73 5.22 -6.51
CA THR A 235 -6.96 4.17 -5.52
C THR A 235 -7.91 4.71 -4.44
N ILE A 236 -9.18 4.37 -4.53
CA ILE A 236 -10.20 4.72 -3.54
C ILE A 236 -10.41 3.50 -2.67
N SER A 237 -9.84 3.50 -1.46
CA SER A 237 -9.68 2.27 -0.66
C SER A 237 -10.37 2.29 0.70
N VAL A 238 -11.07 3.36 1.08
CA VAL A 238 -11.72 3.46 2.40
C VAL A 238 -12.97 2.60 2.45
N MET A 239 -13.68 2.48 1.32
CA MET A 239 -14.82 1.59 1.15
C MET A 239 -14.62 0.70 -0.05
N ASP A 240 -15.26 -0.48 -0.02
CA ASP A 240 -15.39 -1.32 -1.19
C ASP A 240 -16.14 -0.56 -2.30
N VAL A 241 -15.65 -0.64 -3.54
CA VAL A 241 -16.21 0.03 -4.72
C VAL A 241 -17.69 -0.30 -4.89
N ASP A 242 -18.08 -1.54 -4.60
CA ASP A 242 -19.47 -1.99 -4.69
C ASP A 242 -20.42 -1.22 -3.77
N ILE A 243 -19.91 -0.60 -2.70
CA ILE A 243 -20.73 0.18 -1.77
C ILE A 243 -21.13 1.53 -2.38
N TYR A 244 -20.34 2.07 -3.31
CA TYR A 244 -20.68 3.34 -3.97
C TYR A 244 -21.89 3.23 -4.90
N PHE A 245 -22.12 2.05 -5.52
CA PHE A 245 -23.12 1.85 -6.55
C PHE A 245 -24.31 1.03 -6.06
N ASP A 246 -25.50 1.36 -6.55
CA ASP A 246 -26.69 0.53 -6.44
C ASP A 246 -26.89 -0.25 -7.74
N TYR A 247 -26.87 -1.57 -7.67
CA TYR A 247 -27.07 -2.45 -8.83
C TYR A 247 -28.52 -2.93 -8.92
N GLN A 248 -28.99 -3.24 -10.13
CA GLN A 248 -30.35 -3.74 -10.35
C GLN A 248 -30.61 -5.05 -9.61
N GLY A 249 -29.57 -5.86 -9.38
CA GLY A 249 -29.65 -7.15 -8.65
C GLY A 249 -29.65 -7.01 -7.13
N ASP A 250 -29.43 -5.82 -6.58
CA ASP A 250 -29.36 -5.63 -5.14
C ASP A 250 -30.73 -5.83 -4.48
N ASN A 251 -30.84 -6.83 -3.61
CA ASN A 251 -32.02 -7.04 -2.79
C ASN A 251 -32.10 -6.00 -1.63
N ALA A 252 -33.19 -6.04 -0.87
CA ALA A 252 -33.43 -5.08 0.21
C ALA A 252 -32.35 -5.10 1.30
N ASP A 253 -31.80 -6.27 1.62
CA ASP A 253 -30.79 -6.43 2.67
C ASP A 253 -29.44 -5.88 2.20
N VAL A 254 -29.04 -6.14 0.93
CA VAL A 254 -27.84 -5.57 0.31
C VAL A 254 -27.93 -4.05 0.25
N LYS A 255 -29.05 -3.50 -0.18
CA LYS A 255 -29.29 -2.03 -0.19
C LYS A 255 -29.20 -1.42 1.21
N LYS A 256 -29.78 -2.08 2.21
CA LYS A 256 -29.69 -1.66 3.62
C LYS A 256 -28.24 -1.68 4.12
N TYR A 257 -27.51 -2.74 3.81
CA TYR A 257 -26.10 -2.87 4.12
C TYR A 257 -25.27 -1.73 3.50
N LYS A 258 -25.35 -1.52 2.20
CA LYS A 258 -24.66 -0.44 1.49
C LYS A 258 -24.97 0.93 2.08
N ASN A 259 -26.26 1.22 2.33
CA ASN A 259 -26.69 2.48 2.93
C ASN A 259 -26.14 2.72 4.34
N ASN A 260 -26.01 1.66 5.15
CA ASN A 260 -25.40 1.77 6.47
C ASN A 260 -23.91 2.11 6.37
N TYR A 261 -23.16 1.46 5.47
CA TYR A 261 -21.75 1.76 5.26
C TYR A 261 -21.54 3.19 4.74
N ARG A 262 -22.33 3.63 3.75
CA ARG A 262 -22.27 5.03 3.26
C ARG A 262 -22.50 6.04 4.39
N LYS A 263 -23.49 5.81 5.27
CA LYS A 263 -23.72 6.65 6.44
C LYS A 263 -22.54 6.65 7.41
N MET A 264 -21.91 5.50 7.63
CA MET A 264 -20.73 5.42 8.48
C MET A 264 -19.55 6.15 7.85
N TYR A 265 -19.38 6.03 6.55
CA TYR A 265 -18.33 6.72 5.82
C TYR A 265 -18.50 8.25 5.85
N LEU A 266 -19.69 8.75 5.62
CA LEU A 266 -19.98 10.19 5.73
C LEU A 266 -19.70 10.73 7.15
N LYS A 267 -20.04 9.96 8.19
CA LYS A 267 -19.66 10.31 9.57
C LYS A 267 -18.15 10.32 9.77
N TYR A 268 -17.44 9.35 9.21
CA TYR A 268 -15.98 9.30 9.24
C TYR A 268 -15.37 10.52 8.56
N LEU A 269 -15.82 10.88 7.37
CA LEU A 269 -15.34 12.06 6.64
C LEU A 269 -15.55 13.35 7.47
N ASN A 270 -16.72 13.52 8.07
CA ASN A 270 -16.97 14.67 8.94
C ASN A 270 -16.02 14.66 10.14
N ARG A 271 -15.83 13.50 10.78
CA ARG A 271 -14.93 13.36 11.94
C ARG A 271 -13.48 13.69 11.61
N VAL A 272 -13.00 13.37 10.39
CA VAL A 272 -11.67 13.75 9.92
C VAL A 272 -11.50 15.27 9.92
N PHE A 273 -12.49 16.01 9.42
CA PHE A 273 -12.49 17.47 9.45
C PHE A 273 -12.61 18.03 10.87
N ASP A 274 -13.48 17.44 11.71
CA ASP A 274 -13.65 17.85 13.11
C ASP A 274 -12.33 17.74 13.90
N ILE A 275 -11.56 16.67 13.67
CA ILE A 275 -10.27 16.45 14.36
C ILE A 275 -9.25 17.52 13.97
N VAL A 276 -9.22 17.90 12.70
CA VAL A 276 -8.20 18.82 12.18
C VAL A 276 -8.61 20.28 12.36
N MET A 277 -9.90 20.61 12.18
CA MET A 277 -10.36 22.01 12.13
C MET A 277 -11.40 22.37 13.20
N GLY A 278 -11.86 21.41 14.01
CA GLY A 278 -12.95 21.59 14.95
C GLY A 278 -14.34 21.45 14.31
N GLU A 279 -15.37 21.24 15.13
CA GLU A 279 -16.73 20.89 14.72
C GLU A 279 -17.43 21.93 13.82
N ASN A 280 -16.96 23.19 13.79
CA ASN A 280 -17.55 24.27 13.01
C ASN A 280 -16.73 24.63 11.76
N HIS A 281 -16.12 23.64 11.12
CA HIS A 281 -15.23 23.84 9.97
C HIS A 281 -15.92 24.41 8.71
N GLY A 282 -17.23 24.29 8.57
CA GLY A 282 -18.01 24.88 7.48
C GLY A 282 -17.92 24.18 6.12
N PHE A 283 -17.24 23.03 6.02
CA PHE A 283 -17.16 22.22 4.80
C PHE A 283 -18.30 21.22 4.71
N ASN A 284 -18.83 21.02 3.50
CA ASN A 284 -19.78 19.95 3.22
C ASN A 284 -19.01 18.66 2.88
N THR A 285 -18.80 17.80 3.85
CA THR A 285 -17.99 16.57 3.68
C THR A 285 -18.65 15.51 2.78
N ASP A 286 -19.96 15.62 2.53
CA ASP A 286 -20.65 14.77 1.55
C ASP A 286 -20.10 14.98 0.12
N ASP A 287 -19.51 16.15 -0.16
CA ASP A 287 -18.92 16.45 -1.45
C ASP A 287 -17.70 15.57 -1.76
N ILE A 288 -17.01 15.06 -0.72
CA ILE A 288 -15.91 14.10 -0.89
C ILE A 288 -16.44 12.80 -1.49
N PHE A 289 -17.49 12.24 -0.89
CA PHE A 289 -18.14 11.04 -1.40
C PHE A 289 -18.61 11.21 -2.86
N LYS A 290 -19.16 12.38 -3.20
CA LYS A 290 -19.59 12.67 -4.58
C LYS A 290 -18.41 12.70 -5.55
N CYS A 291 -17.27 13.31 -5.17
CA CYS A 291 -16.08 13.32 -6.01
C CYS A 291 -15.52 11.90 -6.23
N GLU A 292 -15.49 11.09 -5.17
CA GLU A 292 -15.08 9.69 -5.26
C GLU A 292 -16.02 8.88 -6.17
N TYR A 293 -17.33 9.07 -6.02
CA TYR A 293 -18.33 8.45 -6.88
C TYR A 293 -18.13 8.84 -8.35
N GLU A 294 -17.95 10.14 -8.66
CA GLU A 294 -17.71 10.63 -10.02
C GLU A 294 -16.43 10.04 -10.64
N MET A 295 -15.37 9.88 -9.84
CA MET A 295 -14.13 9.23 -10.32
C MET A 295 -14.33 7.74 -10.59
N LEU A 296 -15.04 7.03 -9.69
CA LEU A 296 -15.36 5.61 -9.88
C LEU A 296 -16.30 5.41 -11.09
N GLU A 297 -17.27 6.30 -11.29
CA GLU A 297 -18.12 6.28 -12.48
C GLU A 297 -17.30 6.52 -13.76
N ALA A 298 -16.32 7.44 -13.73
CA ALA A 298 -15.41 7.66 -14.86
C ALA A 298 -14.53 6.43 -15.14
N MET A 299 -14.22 5.58 -14.15
CA MET A 299 -13.49 4.33 -14.34
C MET A 299 -14.32 3.26 -15.09
N THR A 300 -15.66 3.35 -15.07
CA THR A 300 -16.53 2.45 -15.85
C THR A 300 -16.67 2.85 -17.32
N CYS A 301 -16.04 3.93 -17.71
CA CYS A 301 -16.03 4.44 -19.08
C CYS A 301 -15.42 3.39 -20.04
N ASN A 302 -16.06 3.19 -21.19
CA ASN A 302 -15.60 2.26 -22.24
C ASN A 302 -15.86 2.89 -23.61
N ILE A 303 -15.03 3.84 -23.98
CA ILE A 303 -15.15 4.63 -25.25
C ILE A 303 -14.02 4.26 -26.20
N ILE A 304 -12.83 3.96 -25.66
CA ILE A 304 -11.62 3.71 -26.43
C ILE A 304 -11.31 2.22 -26.37
N GLU A 305 -11.12 1.62 -27.54
CA GLU A 305 -10.66 0.23 -27.63
C GLU A 305 -9.20 0.15 -27.18
N GLU A 306 -8.93 -0.65 -26.14
CA GLU A 306 -7.58 -0.88 -25.65
C GLU A 306 -6.80 -1.74 -26.65
N LYS A 307 -5.64 -1.25 -27.09
CA LYS A 307 -4.74 -2.01 -27.96
C LYS A 307 -3.99 -3.10 -27.21
N GLU A 308 -3.66 -2.83 -25.95
CA GLU A 308 -2.96 -3.75 -25.05
C GLU A 308 -3.57 -3.64 -23.65
N PHE A 309 -3.81 -4.78 -23.05
CA PHE A 309 -4.39 -4.84 -21.72
C PHE A 309 -3.38 -4.29 -20.68
N HIS A 310 -3.79 -3.26 -19.94
CA HIS A 310 -3.01 -2.60 -18.89
C HIS A 310 -1.67 -1.95 -19.30
N TYR A 311 -1.35 -1.84 -20.59
CA TYR A 311 -0.15 -1.15 -21.04
C TYR A 311 -0.42 -0.28 -22.26
N ASN A 312 -0.72 0.98 -22.03
CA ASN A 312 -0.97 1.96 -23.08
C ASN A 312 0.09 3.06 -23.01
N LEU A 313 1.02 3.05 -23.95
CA LEU A 313 2.07 4.07 -24.06
C LEU A 313 1.48 5.32 -24.72
N ILE A 314 1.48 6.43 -24.01
CA ILE A 314 0.91 7.71 -24.43
C ILE A 314 2.02 8.74 -24.57
N SER A 315 2.15 9.33 -25.75
CA SER A 315 3.09 10.43 -25.97
C SER A 315 2.57 11.74 -25.34
N LYS A 316 3.48 12.63 -24.98
CA LYS A 316 3.14 13.98 -24.47
C LYS A 316 2.18 14.73 -25.40
N LYS A 317 2.36 14.61 -26.71
CA LYS A 317 1.48 15.22 -27.69
C LYS A 317 0.08 14.61 -27.66
N GLU A 318 -0.01 13.30 -27.67
CA GLU A 318 -1.28 12.56 -27.62
C GLU A 318 -2.03 12.83 -26.32
N ALA A 319 -1.33 12.90 -25.18
CA ALA A 319 -1.91 13.25 -23.88
C ALA A 319 -2.68 14.56 -23.96
N LEU A 320 -2.14 15.58 -24.61
CA LEU A 320 -2.78 16.88 -24.72
C LEU A 320 -3.87 16.90 -25.81
N GLU A 321 -3.59 16.43 -27.01
CA GLU A 321 -4.45 16.58 -28.17
C GLU A 321 -5.66 15.64 -28.15
N VAL A 322 -5.47 14.41 -27.66
CA VAL A 322 -6.53 13.37 -27.63
C VAL A 322 -7.25 13.34 -26.28
N PHE A 323 -6.47 13.31 -25.18
CA PHE A 323 -7.01 13.12 -23.84
C PHE A 323 -7.26 14.45 -23.12
N GLY A 324 -6.67 15.56 -23.59
CA GLY A 324 -6.74 16.85 -22.92
C GLY A 324 -5.96 16.92 -21.61
N PHE A 325 -5.08 15.92 -21.36
CA PHE A 325 -4.20 15.86 -20.19
C PHE A 325 -2.90 16.64 -20.49
N ASN A 326 -2.66 17.71 -19.74
CA ASN A 326 -1.45 18.51 -19.92
C ASN A 326 -0.28 17.90 -19.16
N TRP A 327 0.35 16.90 -19.76
CA TRP A 327 1.47 16.18 -19.20
C TRP A 327 2.65 17.10 -18.85
N GLU A 328 2.90 18.10 -19.67
CA GLU A 328 3.99 19.04 -19.46
C GLU A 328 3.82 19.85 -18.18
N GLU A 329 2.65 20.47 -17.98
CA GLU A 329 2.37 21.26 -16.77
C GLU A 329 2.29 20.38 -15.52
N PHE A 330 1.77 19.18 -15.65
CA PHE A 330 1.77 18.20 -14.57
C PHE A 330 3.20 17.83 -14.13
N CYS A 331 4.07 17.48 -15.08
CA CYS A 331 5.46 17.15 -14.76
C CYS A 331 6.25 18.35 -14.20
N LYS A 332 6.01 19.57 -14.70
CA LYS A 332 6.58 20.79 -14.11
C LYS A 332 6.14 20.96 -12.66
N GLY A 333 4.87 20.69 -12.37
CA GLY A 333 4.33 20.70 -11.02
C GLY A 333 5.00 19.68 -10.09
N LEU A 334 5.35 18.48 -10.59
CA LEU A 334 6.12 17.47 -9.87
C LEU A 334 7.58 17.87 -9.65
N GLY A 335 8.10 18.87 -10.37
CA GLY A 335 9.47 19.34 -10.26
C GLY A 335 10.42 18.77 -11.32
N PHE A 336 9.91 18.17 -12.39
CA PHE A 336 10.75 17.70 -13.50
C PHE A 336 11.40 18.88 -14.22
N THR A 337 12.71 18.84 -14.39
CA THR A 337 13.48 19.80 -15.21
C THR A 337 13.48 19.41 -16.69
N THR A 338 13.41 18.11 -16.97
CA THR A 338 13.28 17.56 -18.33
C THR A 338 12.01 16.74 -18.36
N ILE A 339 11.07 17.16 -19.19
CA ILE A 339 9.76 16.50 -19.29
C ILE A 339 9.91 15.18 -20.07
N PRO A 340 9.47 14.04 -19.51
CA PRO A 340 9.42 12.79 -20.25
C PRO A 340 8.54 12.89 -21.49
N ASP A 341 8.98 12.28 -22.60
CA ASP A 341 8.26 12.34 -23.88
C ASP A 341 6.99 11.50 -23.90
N ASP A 342 6.91 10.52 -23.00
CA ASP A 342 5.80 9.59 -22.91
C ASP A 342 5.59 9.10 -21.46
N PHE A 343 4.45 8.47 -21.22
CA PHE A 343 4.13 7.74 -20.02
C PHE A 343 3.23 6.54 -20.34
N VAL A 344 3.10 5.61 -19.43
CA VAL A 344 2.20 4.46 -19.54
C VAL A 344 0.95 4.69 -18.68
N THR A 345 -0.23 4.36 -19.22
CA THR A 345 -1.44 4.25 -18.42
C THR A 345 -2.00 2.83 -18.46
N THR A 346 -2.45 2.34 -17.32
CA THR A 346 -3.10 1.03 -17.20
C THR A 346 -4.55 1.06 -17.66
N ASN A 347 -5.18 2.25 -17.72
CA ASN A 347 -6.55 2.43 -18.14
C ASN A 347 -6.72 3.66 -19.03
N ILE A 348 -6.70 3.44 -20.33
CA ILE A 348 -6.81 4.52 -21.34
C ILE A 348 -8.20 5.18 -21.31
N ASN A 349 -9.24 4.43 -20.97
CA ASN A 349 -10.59 4.95 -20.88
C ASN A 349 -10.74 5.91 -19.69
N TYR A 350 -10.12 5.58 -18.54
CA TYR A 350 -10.08 6.50 -17.43
C TYR A 350 -9.23 7.74 -17.74
N LEU A 351 -8.10 7.58 -18.45
CA LEU A 351 -7.31 8.74 -18.88
C LEU A 351 -8.18 9.75 -19.66
N TYR A 352 -9.08 9.26 -20.52
CA TYR A 352 -10.00 10.11 -21.26
C TYR A 352 -11.13 10.68 -20.37
N CYS A 353 -11.91 9.81 -19.73
CA CYS A 353 -13.09 10.19 -18.98
C CYS A 353 -12.75 10.91 -17.67
N GLY A 354 -11.72 10.48 -16.96
CA GLY A 354 -11.23 11.13 -15.74
C GLY A 354 -10.63 12.52 -16.03
N THR A 355 -9.87 12.66 -17.11
CA THR A 355 -9.35 13.97 -17.52
C THR A 355 -10.50 14.92 -17.90
N LYS A 356 -11.52 14.45 -18.63
CA LYS A 356 -12.70 15.23 -18.96
C LYS A 356 -13.42 15.68 -17.69
N LEU A 357 -13.70 14.77 -16.77
CA LEU A 357 -14.31 15.06 -15.48
C LEU A 357 -13.56 16.16 -14.73
N LEU A 358 -12.24 16.03 -14.60
CA LEU A 358 -11.42 17.01 -13.91
C LEU A 358 -11.48 18.37 -14.61
N ARG A 359 -11.27 18.44 -15.91
CA ARG A 359 -11.29 19.71 -16.66
C ARG A 359 -12.61 20.45 -16.53
N GLU A 360 -13.73 19.74 -16.37
CA GLU A 360 -15.06 20.33 -16.22
C GLU A 360 -15.35 20.78 -14.78
N LYS A 361 -14.82 20.08 -13.77
CA LYS A 361 -15.28 20.24 -12.38
C LYS A 361 -14.21 20.62 -11.35
N TRP A 362 -12.93 20.50 -11.65
CA TRP A 362 -11.81 20.61 -10.69
C TRP A 362 -11.83 21.86 -9.80
N ASN A 363 -12.36 22.98 -10.28
CA ASN A 363 -12.44 24.25 -9.57
C ASN A 363 -13.84 24.56 -9.03
N SER A 364 -14.74 23.58 -9.00
CA SER A 364 -16.05 23.73 -8.36
C SER A 364 -15.93 23.72 -6.83
N PRO A 365 -16.91 24.26 -6.08
CA PRO A 365 -16.92 24.17 -4.61
C PRO A 365 -16.83 22.76 -4.07
N GLN A 366 -17.45 21.78 -4.75
CA GLN A 366 -17.39 20.37 -4.42
C GLN A 366 -15.95 19.84 -4.49
N TRP A 367 -15.27 20.06 -5.61
CA TRP A 367 -13.89 19.62 -5.80
C TRP A 367 -12.91 20.40 -4.94
N ARG A 368 -13.21 21.66 -4.58
CA ARG A 368 -12.43 22.40 -3.57
C ARG A 368 -12.40 21.65 -2.25
N THR A 369 -13.53 21.16 -1.77
CA THR A 369 -13.61 20.36 -0.53
C THR A 369 -12.79 19.09 -0.67
N TYR A 370 -12.80 18.46 -1.84
CA TYR A 370 -12.01 17.26 -2.11
C TYR A 370 -10.49 17.51 -2.08
N TRP A 371 -10.00 18.56 -2.72
CA TRP A 371 -8.58 18.94 -2.66
C TRP A 371 -8.13 19.21 -1.22
N ILE A 372 -8.94 19.88 -0.43
CA ILE A 372 -8.66 20.13 0.99
C ILE A 372 -8.64 18.80 1.78
N TYR A 373 -9.56 17.89 1.49
CA TYR A 373 -9.58 16.56 2.10
C TYR A 373 -8.28 15.77 1.83
N LEU A 374 -7.80 15.80 0.59
CA LEU A 374 -6.53 15.15 0.26
C LEU A 374 -5.36 15.76 1.04
N ALA A 375 -5.35 17.08 1.21
CA ALA A 375 -4.33 17.75 2.03
C ALA A 375 -4.44 17.38 3.52
N ILE A 376 -5.65 17.31 4.08
CA ILE A 376 -5.89 16.87 5.46
C ILE A 376 -5.39 15.44 5.67
N ARG A 377 -5.66 14.54 4.74
CA ARG A 377 -5.18 13.16 4.82
C ARG A 377 -3.66 13.02 4.85
N GLN A 378 -2.93 13.98 4.28
CA GLN A 378 -1.47 14.03 4.35
C GLN A 378 -0.96 14.53 5.70
N MET A 379 -1.83 15.10 6.53
CA MET A 379 -1.49 15.57 7.88
C MET A 379 -1.79 14.55 8.99
N LEU A 380 -2.66 13.58 8.70
CA LEU A 380 -3.06 12.51 9.62
C LEU A 380 -2.20 11.26 9.45
#